data_bce325676dd22cdf6593fe91362de38c
#
_entry.id   bce325676dd22cdf6593fe91362de38c
#
_cell.length_a   1.000
_cell.length_b   1.000
_cell.length_c   1.000
_cell.angle_alpha   90.00
_cell.angle_beta   90.00
_cell.angle_gamma   90.00
#
_symmetry.space_group_name_H-M   'P 1'
#
loop_
_entity.id
_entity.type
_entity.pdbx_description
1 polymer ?
#
loop_
_entity_poly.entity_id
_entity_poly.type
_entity_poly.pdbx_seq_one_letter_code
_entity_poly.pdbx_strand_id
1 'polypeptide(L)'
;MHETTKPRNQEIAWSCLCIVVFASSCLRVFVRAETIDRVLAVAAGQIITLSDVNAARDLGIATPGAAADPVRAALSQLIDRELVLAEVERYAPPEPPPDAVDRGLAAIRARFATAAAFEAALARSGIDDKHVRELVRQTLRIRAYQDQRFSATDPRRDTLIEEWVTGLRRRGDVIDLYAAGSSR
;
A
#
# COMPACT_ATOMS: atom_id res chain seq x y z
N MET A 1 1.63 60.37 57.30
CA MET A 1 2.64 59.57 56.63
C MET A 1 2.26 58.13 56.86
N HIS A 2 1.56 57.48 55.93
CA HIS A 2 1.27 56.02 55.92
C HIS A 2 1.88 55.44 54.66
N GLU A 3 2.97 54.77 54.81
CA GLU A 3 3.61 53.94 53.77
C GLU A 3 2.89 52.60 53.63
N THR A 4 2.23 52.38 52.51
CA THR A 4 1.60 51.11 52.17
C THR A 4 2.64 50.22 51.47
N THR A 5 3.19 49.29 52.18
CA THR A 5 4.07 48.23 51.69
C THR A 5 3.23 47.24 50.87
N LYS A 6 3.36 47.28 49.54
CA LYS A 6 2.75 46.31 48.60
C LYS A 6 3.44 44.96 48.70
N PRO A 7 2.74 43.85 48.85
CA PRO A 7 3.37 42.52 49.00
C PRO A 7 3.94 42.03 47.65
N ARG A 8 5.26 41.93 47.62
CA ARG A 8 6.08 41.47 46.47
C ARG A 8 5.93 39.98 46.16
N ASN A 9 5.14 39.24 46.93
CA ASN A 9 5.02 37.79 46.83
C ASN A 9 3.97 37.31 45.84
N GLN A 10 3.07 38.15 45.33
CA GLN A 10 2.04 37.74 44.40
C GLN A 10 2.55 37.66 42.96
N GLU A 11 3.53 38.43 42.57
CA GLU A 11 4.07 38.42 41.21
C GLU A 11 4.92 37.19 40.92
N ILE A 12 5.58 36.66 41.93
CA ILE A 12 6.44 35.46 41.80
C ILE A 12 5.58 34.17 41.59
N ALA A 13 4.40 34.13 42.25
CA ALA A 13 3.50 32.98 42.14
C ALA A 13 2.88 32.85 40.74
N TRP A 14 2.56 33.94 40.09
CA TRP A 14 1.99 33.96 38.74
C TRP A 14 3.03 33.64 37.66
N SER A 15 4.28 34.11 37.87
CA SER A 15 5.39 33.80 36.95
C SER A 15 5.76 32.33 36.98
N CYS A 16 5.79 31.68 38.15
CA CYS A 16 6.03 30.25 38.27
C CYS A 16 4.91 29.36 37.68
N LEU A 17 3.63 29.82 37.83
CA LEU A 17 2.48 29.07 37.28
C LEU A 17 2.49 29.10 35.76
N CYS A 18 2.84 30.22 35.14
CA CYS A 18 2.95 30.32 33.66
C CYS A 18 4.09 29.45 33.10
N ILE A 19 5.23 29.34 33.79
CA ILE A 19 6.35 28.53 33.36
C ILE A 19 6.00 27.00 33.41
N VAL A 20 5.27 26.57 34.44
CA VAL A 20 4.85 25.16 34.57
C VAL A 20 3.81 24.80 33.52
N VAL A 21 2.89 25.69 33.16
CA VAL A 21 1.88 25.44 32.10
C VAL A 21 2.55 25.43 30.73
N PHE A 22 3.56 26.29 30.48
CA PHE A 22 4.28 26.28 29.22
C PHE A 22 5.20 25.07 29.05
N ALA A 23 5.84 24.58 30.12
CA ALA A 23 6.65 23.37 30.10
C ALA A 23 5.81 22.08 29.87
N SER A 24 4.56 22.03 30.38
CA SER A 24 3.63 20.92 30.11
C SER A 24 3.11 20.91 28.66
N SER A 25 3.09 22.03 27.97
CA SER A 25 2.60 22.12 26.58
C SER A 25 3.63 21.67 25.55
N CYS A 26 4.92 21.73 25.86
CA CYS A 26 6.00 21.34 24.95
C CYS A 26 6.31 19.83 24.94
N LEU A 27 5.75 19.04 25.86
CA LEU A 27 6.02 17.59 25.96
C LEU A 27 5.02 16.71 25.21
N ARG A 28 4.19 17.29 24.35
CA ARG A 28 3.50 16.51 23.31
C ARG A 28 4.45 16.29 22.14
N VAL A 29 5.56 15.64 22.39
CA VAL A 29 6.28 14.92 21.36
C VAL A 29 5.29 13.85 20.87
N PHE A 30 4.66 14.12 19.74
CA PHE A 30 4.01 13.08 18.97
C PHE A 30 5.11 12.08 18.58
N VAL A 31 5.34 11.09 19.42
CA VAL A 31 5.97 9.85 18.98
C VAL A 31 4.98 9.30 17.97
N ARG A 32 5.15 9.66 16.69
CA ARG A 32 4.62 8.85 15.62
C ARG A 32 5.27 7.49 15.84
N ALA A 33 4.50 6.55 16.36
CA ALA A 33 4.88 5.16 16.30
C ALA A 33 5.05 4.87 14.81
N GLU A 34 6.30 4.87 14.34
CA GLU A 34 6.64 4.41 13.01
C GLU A 34 6.27 2.92 13.03
N THR A 35 5.11 2.63 12.47
CA THR A 35 4.67 1.24 12.35
C THR A 35 5.68 0.60 11.40
N ILE A 36 6.60 -0.20 11.95
CA ILE A 36 7.52 -1.02 11.14
C ILE A 36 6.62 -1.97 10.38
N ASP A 37 6.48 -1.74 9.07
CA ASP A 37 5.64 -2.57 8.22
C ASP A 37 6.27 -3.96 8.10
N ARG A 38 5.44 -4.98 8.23
CA ARG A 38 5.89 -6.36 8.21
C ARG A 38 6.17 -6.79 6.78
N VAL A 39 7.41 -7.13 6.47
CA VAL A 39 7.78 -7.77 5.21
C VAL A 39 7.22 -9.19 5.18
N LEU A 40 6.45 -9.52 4.13
CA LEU A 40 5.81 -10.81 3.94
C LEU A 40 6.49 -11.65 2.86
N ALA A 41 7.05 -11.01 1.83
CA ALA A 41 7.82 -11.68 0.79
C ALA A 41 8.77 -10.72 0.08
N VAL A 42 9.72 -11.29 -0.66
CA VAL A 42 10.49 -10.62 -1.71
C VAL A 42 10.28 -11.39 -2.99
N ALA A 43 9.87 -10.72 -4.07
CA ALA A 43 9.65 -11.33 -5.38
C ALA A 43 10.27 -10.47 -6.48
N ALA A 44 11.10 -11.06 -7.34
CA ALA A 44 11.82 -10.34 -8.40
C ALA A 44 12.59 -9.10 -7.88
N GLY A 45 13.13 -9.16 -6.66
CA GLY A 45 13.82 -8.05 -6.00
C GLY A 45 12.91 -6.99 -5.36
N GLN A 46 11.59 -7.09 -5.48
CA GLN A 46 10.62 -6.19 -4.85
C GLN A 46 10.18 -6.72 -3.49
N ILE A 47 10.17 -5.84 -2.50
CA ILE A 47 9.68 -6.16 -1.14
C ILE A 47 8.15 -6.02 -1.14
N ILE A 48 7.46 -7.03 -0.63
CA ILE A 48 6.01 -7.03 -0.43
C ILE A 48 5.72 -7.03 1.07
N THR A 49 5.01 -6.01 1.52
CA THR A 49 4.69 -5.80 2.93
C THR A 49 3.24 -6.16 3.25
N LEU A 50 2.90 -6.20 4.54
CA LEU A 50 1.52 -6.37 4.99
C LEU A 50 0.63 -5.21 4.55
N SER A 51 1.16 -3.97 4.55
CA SER A 51 0.42 -2.80 4.06
C SER A 51 0.12 -2.91 2.56
N ASP A 52 1.04 -3.42 1.75
CA ASP A 52 0.81 -3.66 0.31
C ASP A 52 -0.31 -4.68 0.09
N VAL A 53 -0.31 -5.77 0.86
CA VAL A 53 -1.37 -6.79 0.79
C VAL A 53 -2.72 -6.22 1.19
N ASN A 54 -2.79 -5.43 2.25
CA ASN A 54 -4.02 -4.79 2.69
C ASN A 54 -4.51 -3.76 1.66
N ALA A 55 -3.62 -2.93 1.12
CA ALA A 55 -3.91 -1.98 0.05
C ALA A 55 -4.47 -2.68 -1.20
N ALA A 56 -3.83 -3.75 -1.63
CA ALA A 56 -4.26 -4.52 -2.80
C ALA A 56 -5.66 -5.13 -2.62
N ARG A 57 -5.99 -5.57 -1.40
CA ARG A 57 -7.33 -6.07 -1.06
C ARG A 57 -8.36 -4.95 -1.01
N ASP A 58 -8.07 -3.87 -0.31
CA ASP A 58 -8.97 -2.72 -0.14
C ASP A 58 -9.30 -2.05 -1.48
N LEU A 59 -8.34 -2.01 -2.40
CA LEU A 59 -8.52 -1.47 -3.75
C LEU A 59 -9.07 -2.50 -4.77
N GLY A 60 -9.25 -3.76 -4.36
CA GLY A 60 -9.69 -4.84 -5.23
C GLY A 60 -8.69 -5.21 -6.33
N ILE A 61 -7.40 -4.96 -6.11
CA ILE A 61 -6.29 -5.39 -6.97
C ILE A 61 -6.02 -6.87 -6.75
N ALA A 62 -6.01 -7.30 -5.48
CA ALA A 62 -6.01 -8.70 -5.10
C ALA A 62 -7.39 -9.11 -4.58
N THR A 63 -7.91 -10.20 -5.12
CA THR A 63 -9.24 -10.74 -4.78
C THR A 63 -9.10 -12.17 -4.27
N PRO A 64 -8.81 -12.37 -2.97
CA PRO A 64 -8.52 -13.69 -2.40
C PRO A 64 -9.72 -14.63 -2.38
N GLY A 65 -10.92 -14.15 -2.73
CA GLY A 65 -12.15 -14.95 -2.72
C GLY A 65 -12.48 -15.48 -1.32
N ALA A 66 -13.01 -16.70 -1.24
CA ALA A 66 -13.36 -17.40 0.00
C ALA A 66 -12.19 -18.20 0.59
N ALA A 67 -10.95 -17.78 0.38
CA ALA A 67 -9.77 -18.47 0.92
C ALA A 67 -9.78 -18.48 2.46
N ALA A 68 -9.37 -19.60 3.07
CA ALA A 68 -9.27 -19.75 4.53
C ALA A 68 -8.28 -18.74 5.15
N ASP A 69 -7.22 -18.40 4.41
CA ASP A 69 -6.29 -17.32 4.75
C ASP A 69 -6.29 -16.27 3.64
N PRO A 70 -7.10 -15.21 3.75
CA PRO A 70 -7.20 -14.17 2.73
C PRO A 70 -5.93 -13.35 2.56
N VAL A 71 -5.11 -13.21 3.62
CA VAL A 71 -3.82 -12.49 3.55
C VAL A 71 -2.84 -13.32 2.72
N ARG A 72 -2.74 -14.61 3.00
CA ARG A 72 -1.88 -15.53 2.24
C ARG A 72 -2.27 -15.59 0.77
N ALA A 73 -3.57 -15.67 0.48
CA ALA A 73 -4.06 -15.72 -0.90
C ALA A 73 -3.78 -14.42 -1.66
N ALA A 74 -3.98 -13.26 -1.03
CA ALA A 74 -3.65 -11.97 -1.62
C ALA A 74 -2.14 -11.79 -1.82
N LEU A 75 -1.31 -12.21 -0.85
CA LEU A 75 0.15 -12.22 -0.97
C LEU A 75 0.60 -13.06 -2.17
N SER A 76 0.01 -14.24 -2.35
CA SER A 76 0.31 -15.10 -3.50
C SER A 76 0.04 -14.38 -4.83
N GLN A 77 -1.08 -13.66 -4.93
CA GLN A 77 -1.42 -12.88 -6.13
C GLN A 77 -0.44 -11.72 -6.36
N LEU A 78 0.04 -11.06 -5.30
CA LEU A 78 1.04 -10.01 -5.42
C LEU A 78 2.40 -10.55 -5.85
N ILE A 79 2.83 -11.70 -5.30
CA ILE A 79 4.06 -12.37 -5.74
C ILE A 79 4.00 -12.66 -7.24
N ASP A 80 2.89 -13.25 -7.72
CA ASP A 80 2.70 -13.52 -9.14
C ASP A 80 2.73 -12.26 -9.98
N ARG A 81 2.09 -11.17 -9.49
CA ARG A 81 2.11 -9.87 -10.14
C ARG A 81 3.52 -9.31 -10.30
N GLU A 82 4.35 -9.36 -9.25
CA GLU A 82 5.73 -8.84 -9.31
C GLU A 82 6.61 -9.65 -10.29
N LEU A 83 6.45 -10.97 -10.31
CA LEU A 83 7.14 -11.81 -11.28
C LEU A 83 6.72 -11.51 -12.73
N VAL A 84 5.44 -11.29 -12.95
CA VAL A 84 4.90 -10.90 -14.26
C VAL A 84 5.41 -9.51 -14.65
N LEU A 85 5.42 -8.54 -13.71
CA LEU A 85 5.96 -7.20 -13.97
C LEU A 85 7.43 -7.24 -14.36
N ALA A 86 8.26 -8.02 -13.67
CA ALA A 86 9.66 -8.16 -14.03
C ALA A 86 9.85 -8.70 -15.47
N GLU A 87 8.97 -9.60 -15.90
CA GLU A 87 8.97 -10.10 -17.27
C GLU A 87 8.50 -9.01 -18.27
N VAL A 88 7.43 -8.28 -17.92
CA VAL A 88 6.93 -7.16 -18.72
C VAL A 88 7.99 -6.06 -18.89
N GLU A 89 8.72 -5.70 -17.83
CA GLU A 89 9.81 -4.74 -17.87
C GLU A 89 10.93 -5.18 -18.83
N ARG A 90 11.24 -6.47 -18.86
CA ARG A 90 12.26 -7.02 -19.77
C ARG A 90 11.89 -6.86 -21.24
N TYR A 91 10.60 -6.98 -21.59
CA TYR A 91 10.11 -6.88 -22.95
C TYR A 91 9.65 -5.47 -23.33
N ALA A 92 9.52 -4.57 -22.34
CA ALA A 92 9.20 -3.15 -22.50
C ALA A 92 8.05 -2.88 -23.50
N PRO A 93 6.82 -3.42 -23.27
CA PRO A 93 5.70 -3.10 -24.12
C PRO A 93 5.44 -1.59 -24.12
N PRO A 94 4.78 -1.05 -25.18
CA PRO A 94 4.43 0.36 -25.24
C PRO A 94 3.71 0.84 -23.98
N GLU A 95 4.01 2.08 -23.56
CA GLU A 95 3.30 2.69 -22.43
C GLU A 95 1.81 2.88 -22.75
N PRO A 96 0.91 2.60 -21.79
CA PRO A 96 -0.50 2.83 -22.00
C PRO A 96 -0.78 4.33 -22.15
N PRO A 97 -1.73 4.71 -23.02
CA PRO A 97 -2.08 6.11 -23.20
C PRO A 97 -2.71 6.67 -21.91
N PRO A 98 -2.46 7.97 -21.60
CA PRO A 98 -2.90 8.59 -20.34
C PRO A 98 -4.40 8.45 -20.07
N ASP A 99 -5.24 8.56 -21.10
CA ASP A 99 -6.69 8.40 -21.00
C ASP A 99 -7.13 6.98 -20.58
N ALA A 100 -6.36 5.94 -20.95
CA ALA A 100 -6.62 4.58 -20.50
C ALA A 100 -6.28 4.44 -19.00
N VAL A 101 -5.21 5.08 -18.54
CA VAL A 101 -4.86 5.13 -17.11
C VAL A 101 -5.95 5.88 -16.32
N ASP A 102 -6.43 7.01 -16.83
CA ASP A 102 -7.50 7.80 -16.21
C ASP A 102 -8.81 7.00 -16.10
N ARG A 103 -9.19 6.27 -17.16
CA ARG A 103 -10.36 5.36 -17.10
C ARG A 103 -10.17 4.24 -16.08
N GLY A 104 -8.98 3.66 -16.02
CA GLY A 104 -8.67 2.63 -15.03
C GLY A 104 -8.76 3.12 -13.59
N LEU A 105 -8.24 4.32 -13.32
CA LEU A 105 -8.35 4.97 -12.03
C LEU A 105 -9.81 5.28 -11.67
N ALA A 106 -10.58 5.82 -12.62
CA ALA A 106 -12.02 6.06 -12.43
C ALA A 106 -12.77 4.76 -12.12
N ALA A 107 -12.44 3.65 -12.78
CA ALA A 107 -13.04 2.34 -12.51
C ALA A 107 -12.71 1.81 -11.10
N ILE A 108 -11.51 2.06 -10.56
CA ILE A 108 -11.19 1.72 -9.17
C ILE A 108 -12.02 2.59 -8.22
N ARG A 109 -12.06 3.91 -8.42
CA ARG A 109 -12.84 4.85 -7.60
C ARG A 109 -14.32 4.49 -7.57
N ALA A 110 -14.89 4.07 -8.70
CA ALA A 110 -16.28 3.68 -8.81
C ALA A 110 -16.68 2.43 -8.00
N ARG A 111 -15.73 1.68 -7.48
CA ARG A 111 -16.01 0.54 -6.57
C ARG A 111 -16.36 0.99 -5.16
N PHE A 112 -16.07 2.24 -4.81
CA PHE A 112 -16.34 2.81 -3.50
C PHE A 112 -17.66 3.58 -3.54
N ALA A 113 -18.44 3.46 -2.46
CA ALA A 113 -19.75 4.12 -2.38
C ALA A 113 -19.65 5.65 -2.44
N THR A 114 -18.55 6.23 -1.97
CA THR A 114 -18.30 7.68 -1.97
C THR A 114 -16.80 7.97 -2.18
N ALA A 115 -16.49 9.19 -2.64
CA ALA A 115 -15.11 9.67 -2.73
C ALA A 115 -14.40 9.62 -1.36
N ALA A 116 -15.10 9.97 -0.28
CA ALA A 116 -14.56 9.91 1.08
C ALA A 116 -14.20 8.47 1.51
N ALA A 117 -14.95 7.45 1.06
CA ALA A 117 -14.63 6.05 1.32
C ALA A 117 -13.35 5.61 0.59
N PHE A 118 -13.15 6.10 -0.63
CA PHE A 118 -11.91 5.87 -1.38
C PHE A 118 -10.70 6.52 -0.68
N GLU A 119 -10.80 7.81 -0.32
CA GLU A 119 -9.73 8.52 0.40
C GLU A 119 -9.39 7.86 1.74
N ALA A 120 -10.41 7.39 2.47
CA ALA A 120 -10.20 6.65 3.72
C ALA A 120 -9.48 5.31 3.49
N ALA A 121 -9.73 4.63 2.36
CA ALA A 121 -9.01 3.41 1.99
C ALA A 121 -7.53 3.70 1.69
N LEU A 122 -7.24 4.75 0.93
CA LEU A 122 -5.87 5.20 0.67
C LEU A 122 -5.12 5.53 1.96
N ALA A 123 -5.75 6.31 2.84
CA ALA A 123 -5.16 6.70 4.12
C ALA A 123 -4.83 5.50 5.02
N ARG A 124 -5.72 4.48 5.08
CA ARG A 124 -5.46 3.24 5.85
C ARG A 124 -4.28 2.44 5.30
N SER A 125 -4.13 2.44 3.98
CA SER A 125 -3.08 1.69 3.28
C SER A 125 -1.76 2.45 3.18
N GLY A 126 -1.73 3.73 3.59
CA GLY A 126 -0.53 4.57 3.49
C GLY A 126 -0.10 4.91 2.05
N ILE A 127 -1.00 4.74 1.07
CA ILE A 127 -0.75 5.05 -0.33
C ILE A 127 -1.54 6.28 -0.77
N ASP A 128 -1.10 6.89 -1.85
CA ASP A 128 -1.75 8.06 -2.45
C ASP A 128 -2.32 7.76 -3.85
N ASP A 129 -3.00 8.73 -4.42
CA ASP A 129 -3.59 8.64 -5.77
C ASP A 129 -2.53 8.37 -6.85
N LYS A 130 -1.30 8.86 -6.66
CA LYS A 130 -0.19 8.61 -7.56
C LYS A 130 0.21 7.13 -7.58
N HIS A 131 0.24 6.48 -6.41
CA HIS A 131 0.49 5.04 -6.32
C HIS A 131 -0.62 4.23 -7.01
N VAL A 132 -1.89 4.61 -6.80
CA VAL A 132 -3.01 3.92 -7.48
C VAL A 132 -2.90 4.09 -9.00
N ARG A 133 -2.55 5.27 -9.47
CA ARG A 133 -2.31 5.55 -10.90
C ARG A 133 -1.21 4.65 -11.47
N GLU A 134 -0.12 4.50 -10.73
CA GLU A 134 0.98 3.61 -11.12
C GLU A 134 0.55 2.15 -11.17
N LEU A 135 -0.21 1.68 -10.17
CA LEU A 135 -0.78 0.33 -10.17
C LEU A 135 -1.69 0.08 -11.39
N VAL A 136 -2.49 1.07 -11.78
CA VAL A 136 -3.31 1.01 -13.00
C VAL A 136 -2.43 0.92 -14.24
N ARG A 137 -1.41 1.79 -14.35
CA ARG A 137 -0.46 1.80 -15.48
C ARG A 137 0.20 0.42 -15.65
N GLN A 138 0.71 -0.14 -14.57
CA GLN A 138 1.32 -1.47 -14.56
C GLN A 138 0.32 -2.57 -14.96
N THR A 139 -0.92 -2.49 -14.48
CA THR A 139 -1.97 -3.46 -14.83
C THR A 139 -2.28 -3.43 -16.33
N LEU A 140 -2.32 -2.24 -16.92
CA LEU A 140 -2.52 -2.08 -18.37
C LEU A 140 -1.35 -2.63 -19.18
N ARG A 141 -0.10 -2.43 -18.72
CA ARG A 141 1.10 -3.00 -19.34
C ARG A 141 1.12 -4.52 -19.28
N ILE A 142 0.75 -5.10 -18.13
CA ILE A 142 0.61 -6.56 -17.98
C ILE A 142 -0.40 -7.09 -18.99
N ARG A 143 -1.58 -6.46 -19.08
CA ARG A 143 -2.63 -6.88 -20.01
C ARG A 143 -2.16 -6.79 -21.47
N ALA A 144 -1.56 -5.67 -21.86
CA ALA A 144 -1.05 -5.50 -23.20
C ALA A 144 -0.01 -6.57 -23.56
N TYR A 145 0.90 -6.90 -22.65
CA TYR A 145 1.88 -7.97 -22.83
C TYR A 145 1.21 -9.35 -22.95
N GLN A 146 0.23 -9.65 -22.08
CA GLN A 146 -0.52 -10.91 -22.13
C GLN A 146 -1.31 -11.03 -23.44
N ASP A 147 -1.95 -9.95 -23.90
CA ASP A 147 -2.74 -9.94 -25.16
C ASP A 147 -1.83 -10.13 -26.38
N GLN A 148 -0.61 -9.63 -26.33
CA GLN A 148 0.38 -9.84 -27.38
C GLN A 148 0.92 -11.30 -27.39
N ARG A 149 1.08 -11.90 -26.20
CA ARG A 149 1.68 -13.22 -26.05
C ARG A 149 0.67 -14.36 -26.19
N PHE A 150 -0.56 -14.16 -25.73
CA PHE A 150 -1.61 -15.19 -25.67
C PHE A 150 -2.82 -14.70 -26.47
N SER A 151 -3.17 -15.41 -27.53
CA SER A 151 -4.29 -15.04 -28.39
C SER A 151 -5.60 -14.96 -27.58
N ALA A 152 -6.33 -13.85 -27.74
CA ALA A 152 -7.63 -13.67 -27.11
C ALA A 152 -8.68 -14.69 -27.58
N THR A 153 -8.47 -15.30 -28.74
CA THR A 153 -9.40 -16.33 -29.34
C THR A 153 -9.06 -17.76 -28.94
N ASP A 154 -7.93 -17.99 -28.23
CA ASP A 154 -7.58 -19.33 -27.77
C ASP A 154 -8.45 -19.71 -26.55
N PRO A 155 -9.24 -20.77 -26.63
CA PRO A 155 -10.08 -21.22 -25.50
C PRO A 155 -9.26 -21.63 -24.27
N ARG A 156 -7.98 -21.90 -24.43
CA ARG A 156 -7.05 -22.24 -23.33
C ARG A 156 -6.25 -21.05 -22.82
N ARG A 157 -6.56 -19.82 -23.27
CA ARG A 157 -5.79 -18.63 -22.93
C ARG A 157 -5.50 -18.51 -21.43
N ASP A 158 -6.52 -18.67 -20.60
CA ASP A 158 -6.38 -18.52 -19.16
C ASP A 158 -5.46 -19.63 -18.58
N THR A 159 -5.62 -20.87 -19.01
CA THR A 159 -4.74 -21.98 -18.63
C THR A 159 -3.28 -21.71 -19.04
N LEU A 160 -3.07 -21.21 -20.26
CA LEU A 160 -1.72 -20.87 -20.75
C LEU A 160 -1.08 -19.74 -19.93
N ILE A 161 -1.87 -18.75 -19.50
CA ILE A 161 -1.40 -17.69 -18.61
C ILE A 161 -1.04 -18.28 -17.24
N GLU A 162 -1.86 -19.13 -16.67
CA GLU A 162 -1.61 -19.79 -15.38
C GLU A 162 -0.34 -20.67 -15.42
N GLU A 163 -0.18 -21.47 -16.47
CA GLU A 163 1.02 -22.29 -16.69
C GLU A 163 2.29 -21.42 -16.82
N TRP A 164 2.17 -20.31 -17.55
CA TRP A 164 3.27 -19.36 -17.71
C TRP A 164 3.64 -18.72 -16.37
N VAL A 165 2.68 -18.22 -15.58
CA VAL A 165 2.91 -17.64 -14.26
C VAL A 165 3.53 -18.67 -13.31
N THR A 166 3.02 -19.91 -13.33
CA THR A 166 3.62 -21.04 -12.58
C THR A 166 5.08 -21.25 -13.00
N GLY A 167 5.36 -21.14 -14.30
CA GLY A 167 6.71 -21.20 -14.84
C GLY A 167 7.60 -20.05 -14.34
N LEU A 168 7.09 -18.82 -14.27
CA LEU A 168 7.80 -17.67 -13.70
C LEU A 168 8.11 -17.91 -12.22
N ARG A 169 7.15 -18.38 -11.45
CA ARG A 169 7.33 -18.67 -10.01
C ARG A 169 8.41 -19.72 -9.75
N ARG A 170 8.51 -20.76 -10.58
CA ARG A 170 9.55 -21.79 -10.47
C ARG A 170 10.96 -21.30 -10.80
N ARG A 171 11.08 -20.29 -11.66
CA ARG A 171 12.37 -19.73 -12.10
C ARG A 171 12.72 -18.42 -11.39
N GLY A 172 11.71 -17.77 -10.83
CA GLY A 172 11.84 -16.47 -10.22
C GLY A 172 12.49 -16.56 -8.85
N ASP A 173 13.14 -15.47 -8.47
CA ASP A 173 13.67 -15.29 -7.12
C ASP A 173 12.52 -14.86 -6.20
N VAL A 174 12.05 -15.79 -5.38
CA VAL A 174 10.96 -15.57 -4.40
C VAL A 174 11.41 -16.02 -3.03
N ILE A 175 11.42 -15.08 -2.09
CA ILE A 175 11.64 -15.35 -0.66
C ILE A 175 10.30 -15.14 0.04
N ASP A 176 9.69 -16.22 0.52
CA ASP A 176 8.42 -16.17 1.25
C ASP A 176 8.67 -16.18 2.76
N LEU A 177 8.35 -15.08 3.41
CA LEU A 177 8.55 -14.86 4.84
C LEU A 177 7.23 -15.00 5.65
N TYR A 178 6.09 -15.19 4.96
CA TYR A 178 4.79 -15.24 5.62
C TYR A 178 4.67 -16.42 6.58
N ALA A 179 5.11 -17.61 6.17
CA ALA A 179 5.06 -18.82 7.00
C ALA A 179 6.01 -18.77 8.22
N ALA A 180 7.12 -18.05 8.11
CA ALA A 180 8.10 -17.92 9.19
C ALA A 180 7.59 -17.09 10.38
N GLY A 181 6.54 -16.28 10.19
CA GLY A 181 5.96 -15.42 11.23
C GLY A 181 4.72 -15.98 11.93
N SER A 182 4.15 -17.09 11.46
CA SER A 182 2.93 -17.68 12.00
C SER A 182 3.17 -18.69 13.14
N SER A 183 4.42 -18.99 13.47
CA SER A 183 4.81 -19.98 14.50
C SER A 183 5.28 -19.37 15.83
N ARG A 184 4.78 -18.14 16.20
CA ARG A 184 5.02 -17.56 17.52
C ARG A 184 3.74 -17.15 18.20
#